data_60d08c6dce7abedc588ed70831c1dfa3
#
_entry.id   60d08c6dce7abedc588ed70831c1dfa3
#
_cell.length_a   1.000
_cell.length_b   1.000
_cell.length_c   1.000
_cell.angle_alpha   90.00
_cell.angle_beta   90.00
_cell.angle_gamma   90.00
#
_symmetry.space_group_name_H-M   'P 1'
#
loop_
_entity.id
_entity.type
_entity.pdbx_description
1 polymer ?
#
loop_
_entity_poly.entity_id
_entity_poly.type
_entity_poly.pdbx_seq_one_letter_code
_entity_poly.pdbx_strand_id
1 'polypeptide(L)'
;IGVLMQSTDVTGLLTKLGIKPAVVKSSPLKAQPNPLEPFSDDARRASQEIVMNIQSMFVGLVRDRRGMDDASLSKLSDGRIFTGGQALTNGLIDAIGGEAAAVTWLETKRNLQKDLPVVEVTVHQENGIVHKILEDLVGKTSFSERLRLDGLISLWQPNIN
;
A
#
# COMPACT_ATOMS: atom_id res chain seq x y z
N ILE A 1 -10.62 -4.63 -4.48
CA ILE A 1 -9.14 -4.70 -4.44
C ILE A 1 -8.56 -4.04 -5.68
N GLY A 2 -7.32 -3.54 -5.60
CA GLY A 2 -6.67 -2.86 -6.71
C GLY A 2 -5.23 -2.47 -6.40
N VAL A 3 -4.50 -2.05 -7.43
CA VAL A 3 -3.12 -1.56 -7.32
C VAL A 3 -3.07 -0.09 -7.68
N LEU A 4 -2.40 0.70 -6.87
CA LEU A 4 -2.20 2.14 -7.07
C LEU A 4 -0.71 2.46 -7.09
N MET A 5 -0.28 3.27 -8.05
CA MET A 5 0.99 3.99 -8.03
C MET A 5 0.69 5.48 -8.04
N GLN A 6 1.21 6.20 -7.05
CA GLN A 6 0.97 7.63 -6.91
C GLN A 6 2.30 8.39 -6.86
N SER A 7 2.37 9.49 -7.58
CA SER A 7 3.50 10.43 -7.54
C SER A 7 2.96 11.85 -7.49
N THR A 8 3.72 12.73 -6.84
CA THR A 8 3.40 14.16 -6.78
C THR A 8 4.34 14.92 -7.71
N ASP A 9 3.82 15.83 -8.50
CA ASP A 9 4.60 16.76 -9.33
C ASP A 9 4.66 18.13 -8.64
N VAL A 10 5.85 18.57 -8.27
CA VAL A 10 6.10 19.88 -7.63
C VAL A 10 6.79 20.88 -8.57
N THR A 11 6.93 20.55 -9.85
CA THR A 11 7.65 21.39 -10.82
C THR A 11 7.08 22.80 -10.96
N GLY A 12 5.75 22.92 -10.92
CA GLY A 12 5.06 24.21 -10.95
C GLY A 12 5.39 25.10 -9.73
N LEU A 13 5.52 24.50 -8.54
CA LEU A 13 5.93 25.22 -7.33
C LEU A 13 7.39 25.66 -7.43
N LEU A 14 8.29 24.75 -7.84
CA LEU A 14 9.71 25.05 -7.99
C LEU A 14 9.92 26.20 -8.99
N THR A 15 9.20 26.21 -10.10
CA THR A 15 9.22 27.29 -11.09
C THR A 15 8.84 28.62 -10.46
N LYS A 16 7.78 28.68 -9.67
CA LYS A 16 7.35 29.91 -8.96
C LYS A 16 8.40 30.42 -7.98
N LEU A 17 9.17 29.53 -7.37
CA LEU A 17 10.26 29.86 -6.44
C LEU A 17 11.58 30.15 -7.13
N GLY A 18 11.64 30.09 -8.48
CA GLY A 18 12.87 30.28 -9.24
C GLY A 18 13.88 29.12 -9.13
N ILE A 19 13.46 27.97 -8.60
CA ILE A 19 14.31 26.79 -8.44
C ILE A 19 14.24 25.95 -9.72
N LYS A 20 15.42 25.62 -10.27
CA LYS A 20 15.54 24.78 -11.46
C LYS A 20 16.29 23.51 -11.13
N PRO A 21 15.61 22.36 -11.02
CA PRO A 21 16.27 21.07 -10.84
C PRO A 21 17.18 20.78 -12.03
N ALA A 22 18.39 20.28 -11.77
CA ALA A 22 19.32 19.81 -12.80
C ALA A 22 19.46 18.29 -12.63
N VAL A 23 19.13 17.55 -13.67
CA VAL A 23 19.14 16.08 -13.64
C VAL A 23 19.96 15.56 -14.82
N VAL A 24 20.87 14.63 -14.54
CA VAL A 24 21.63 13.89 -15.54
C VAL A 24 21.24 12.43 -15.46
N LYS A 25 20.77 11.85 -16.56
CA LYS A 25 20.25 10.47 -16.62
C LYS A 25 20.87 9.70 -17.77
N SER A 26 20.97 8.38 -17.59
CA SER A 26 21.36 7.46 -18.67
C SER A 26 20.26 7.27 -19.72
N SER A 27 18.97 7.50 -19.35
CA SER A 27 17.82 7.40 -20.25
C SER A 27 16.64 8.23 -19.72
N PRO A 28 15.69 8.63 -20.59
CA PRO A 28 14.55 9.47 -20.19
C PRO A 28 13.68 8.88 -19.08
N LEU A 29 13.49 7.55 -19.07
CA LEU A 29 12.66 6.87 -18.08
C LEU A 29 13.37 6.53 -16.78
N LYS A 30 14.70 6.79 -16.69
CA LYS A 30 15.43 6.52 -15.45
C LYS A 30 14.91 7.40 -14.31
N ALA A 31 14.58 6.77 -13.17
CA ALA A 31 14.03 7.43 -11.98
C ALA A 31 12.69 8.17 -12.24
N GLN A 32 11.86 7.64 -13.12
CA GLN A 32 10.49 8.12 -13.34
C GLN A 32 9.47 7.15 -12.71
N PRO A 33 8.36 7.67 -12.14
CA PRO A 33 8.06 9.07 -11.84
C PRO A 33 8.89 9.63 -10.69
N ASN A 34 9.18 10.95 -10.72
CA ASN A 34 9.79 11.65 -9.59
C ASN A 34 9.18 13.06 -9.46
N PRO A 35 9.21 13.68 -8.25
CA PRO A 35 8.54 14.94 -7.99
C PRO A 35 9.18 16.16 -8.68
N LEU A 36 10.42 16.07 -9.10
CA LEU A 36 11.23 17.20 -9.60
C LEU A 36 11.21 17.33 -11.12
N GLU A 37 10.52 16.45 -11.81
CA GLU A 37 10.39 16.46 -13.27
C GLU A 37 8.93 16.28 -13.69
N PRO A 38 8.51 16.86 -14.83
CA PRO A 38 7.17 16.64 -15.36
C PRO A 38 6.91 15.15 -15.64
N PHE A 39 5.73 14.69 -15.28
CA PHE A 39 5.33 13.30 -15.54
C PHE A 39 4.93 13.14 -17.01
N SER A 40 5.91 12.75 -17.84
CA SER A 40 5.74 12.61 -19.28
C SER A 40 4.79 11.48 -19.66
N ASP A 41 4.25 11.53 -20.90
CA ASP A 41 3.36 10.48 -21.40
C ASP A 41 4.06 9.11 -21.49
N ASP A 42 5.35 9.08 -21.82
CA ASP A 42 6.13 7.84 -21.82
C ASP A 42 6.28 7.26 -20.42
N ALA A 43 6.59 8.10 -19.44
CA ALA A 43 6.66 7.69 -18.03
C ALA A 43 5.30 7.22 -17.52
N ARG A 44 4.21 7.88 -17.94
CA ARG A 44 2.85 7.48 -17.61
C ARG A 44 2.51 6.10 -18.18
N ARG A 45 2.83 5.86 -19.46
CA ARG A 45 2.60 4.54 -20.08
C ARG A 45 3.39 3.44 -19.38
N ALA A 46 4.68 3.65 -19.14
CA ALA A 46 5.52 2.68 -18.45
C ALA A 46 5.01 2.38 -17.03
N SER A 47 4.58 3.41 -16.28
CA SER A 47 3.98 3.24 -14.95
C SER A 47 2.65 2.47 -15.01
N GLN A 48 1.81 2.76 -16.01
CA GLN A 48 0.54 2.06 -16.21
C GLN A 48 0.75 0.58 -16.51
N GLU A 49 1.74 0.24 -17.33
CA GLU A 49 2.10 -1.15 -17.62
C GLU A 49 2.51 -1.91 -16.35
N ILE A 50 3.32 -1.28 -15.49
CA ILE A 50 3.70 -1.86 -14.20
C ILE A 50 2.48 -2.08 -13.31
N VAL A 51 1.61 -1.08 -13.18
CA VAL A 51 0.39 -1.16 -12.36
C VAL A 51 -0.51 -2.31 -12.86
N MET A 52 -0.72 -2.42 -14.17
CA MET A 52 -1.56 -3.47 -14.75
C MET A 52 -0.93 -4.87 -14.59
N ASN A 53 0.38 -4.99 -14.70
CA ASN A 53 1.08 -6.24 -14.47
C ASN A 53 0.94 -6.70 -13.01
N ILE A 54 1.19 -5.80 -12.04
CA ILE A 54 1.01 -6.09 -10.62
C ILE A 54 -0.45 -6.40 -10.31
N GLN A 55 -1.41 -5.67 -10.88
CA GLN A 55 -2.84 -5.94 -10.72
C GLN A 55 -3.19 -7.35 -11.20
N SER A 56 -2.71 -7.74 -12.38
CA SER A 56 -2.95 -9.09 -12.92
C SER A 56 -2.39 -10.18 -12.01
N MET A 57 -1.15 -10.00 -11.53
CA MET A 57 -0.53 -10.91 -10.58
C MET A 57 -1.33 -10.99 -9.27
N PHE A 58 -1.76 -9.86 -8.73
CA PHE A 58 -2.53 -9.79 -7.48
C PHE A 58 -3.89 -10.49 -7.61
N VAL A 59 -4.63 -10.21 -8.68
CA VAL A 59 -5.91 -10.88 -8.98
C VAL A 59 -5.72 -12.38 -9.11
N GLY A 60 -4.65 -12.82 -9.79
CA GLY A 60 -4.30 -14.23 -9.91
C GLY A 60 -4.05 -14.89 -8.54
N LEU A 61 -3.30 -14.22 -7.65
CA LEU A 61 -3.09 -14.70 -6.28
C LEU A 61 -4.39 -14.83 -5.48
N VAL A 62 -5.29 -13.85 -5.60
CA VAL A 62 -6.60 -13.90 -4.92
C VAL A 62 -7.44 -15.05 -5.48
N ARG A 63 -7.50 -15.21 -6.82
CA ARG A 63 -8.17 -16.34 -7.47
C ARG A 63 -7.70 -17.68 -6.90
N ASP A 64 -6.40 -17.90 -6.90
CA ASP A 64 -5.82 -19.18 -6.52
C ASP A 64 -5.96 -19.46 -5.02
N ARG A 65 -5.82 -18.43 -4.18
CA ARG A 65 -5.91 -18.56 -2.72
C ARG A 65 -7.34 -18.64 -2.20
N ARG A 66 -8.30 -18.06 -2.90
CA ARG A 66 -9.72 -18.00 -2.53
C ARG A 66 -10.61 -18.94 -3.34
N GLY A 67 -10.07 -19.59 -4.37
CA GLY A 67 -10.84 -20.47 -5.26
C GLY A 67 -11.95 -19.75 -6.00
N MET A 68 -11.75 -18.47 -6.35
CA MET A 68 -12.76 -17.63 -6.99
C MET A 68 -12.73 -17.77 -8.51
N ASP A 69 -13.90 -17.65 -9.14
CA ASP A 69 -14.02 -17.53 -10.58
C ASP A 69 -13.73 -16.10 -11.07
N ASP A 70 -13.42 -15.97 -12.37
CA ASP A 70 -13.06 -14.68 -12.97
C ASP A 70 -14.22 -13.67 -12.95
N ALA A 71 -15.48 -14.12 -12.98
CA ALA A 71 -16.65 -13.25 -12.93
C ALA A 71 -16.83 -12.61 -11.56
N SER A 72 -16.59 -13.37 -10.50
CA SER A 72 -16.57 -12.87 -9.11
C SER A 72 -15.41 -11.91 -8.89
N LEU A 73 -14.21 -12.27 -9.33
CA LEU A 73 -13.01 -11.43 -9.22
C LEU A 73 -13.13 -10.10 -9.95
N SER A 74 -13.72 -10.09 -11.15
CA SER A 74 -13.95 -8.86 -11.92
C SER A 74 -14.77 -7.83 -11.12
N LYS A 75 -15.75 -8.27 -10.34
CA LYS A 75 -16.58 -7.39 -9.49
C LYS A 75 -15.86 -6.90 -8.26
N LEU A 76 -14.82 -7.60 -7.81
CA LEU A 76 -14.08 -7.31 -6.59
C LEU A 76 -12.77 -6.55 -6.84
N SER A 77 -12.33 -6.50 -8.10
CA SER A 77 -11.03 -5.93 -8.50
C SER A 77 -11.12 -4.55 -9.16
N ASP A 78 -12.17 -3.80 -8.87
CA ASP A 78 -12.38 -2.43 -9.38
C ASP A 78 -11.77 -1.33 -8.48
N GLY A 79 -11.03 -1.70 -7.44
CA GLY A 79 -10.37 -0.76 -6.52
C GLY A 79 -11.22 -0.29 -5.34
N ARG A 80 -12.49 -0.70 -5.24
CA ARG A 80 -13.35 -0.32 -4.11
C ARG A 80 -12.90 -0.94 -2.78
N ILE A 81 -13.30 -0.28 -1.69
CA ILE A 81 -13.13 -0.76 -0.31
C ILE A 81 -14.34 -1.62 0.06
N PHE A 82 -14.11 -2.64 0.89
CA PHE A 82 -15.13 -3.49 1.45
C PHE A 82 -15.13 -3.40 2.98
N THR A 83 -16.31 -3.38 3.59
CA THR A 83 -16.43 -3.63 5.04
C THR A 83 -16.11 -5.08 5.35
N GLY A 84 -15.80 -5.41 6.62
CA GLY A 84 -15.58 -6.80 7.05
C GLY A 84 -16.73 -7.73 6.67
N GLY A 85 -17.99 -7.29 6.87
CA GLY A 85 -19.17 -8.05 6.47
C GLY A 85 -19.25 -8.31 4.96
N GLN A 86 -18.99 -7.29 4.15
CA GLN A 86 -18.93 -7.45 2.69
C GLN A 86 -17.78 -8.35 2.25
N ALA A 87 -16.62 -8.23 2.89
CA ALA A 87 -15.46 -9.06 2.59
C ALA A 87 -15.73 -10.54 2.92
N LEU A 88 -16.42 -10.81 4.03
CA LEU A 88 -16.86 -12.17 4.40
C LEU A 88 -17.86 -12.72 3.38
N THR A 89 -18.91 -11.95 3.05
CA THR A 89 -19.93 -12.36 2.08
C THR A 89 -19.32 -12.64 0.69
N ASN A 90 -18.32 -11.86 0.31
CA ASN A 90 -17.62 -12.00 -0.97
C ASN A 90 -16.48 -13.05 -0.93
N GLY A 91 -16.25 -13.73 0.18
CA GLY A 91 -15.21 -14.75 0.31
C GLY A 91 -13.77 -14.21 0.36
N LEU A 92 -13.59 -12.90 0.54
CA LEU A 92 -12.26 -12.29 0.66
C LEU A 92 -11.60 -12.58 2.00
N ILE A 93 -12.39 -12.81 3.05
CA ILE A 93 -11.93 -13.24 4.38
C ILE A 93 -12.74 -14.45 4.85
N ASP A 94 -12.25 -15.17 5.85
CA ASP A 94 -12.85 -16.42 6.34
C ASP A 94 -13.75 -16.22 7.56
N ALA A 95 -13.47 -15.20 8.37
CA ALA A 95 -14.24 -14.88 9.58
C ALA A 95 -14.06 -13.41 9.96
N ILE A 96 -15.00 -12.94 10.79
CA ILE A 96 -14.91 -11.64 11.46
C ILE A 96 -14.47 -11.87 12.89
N GLY A 97 -13.43 -11.15 13.35
CA GLY A 97 -12.95 -11.24 14.72
C GLY A 97 -11.81 -10.26 14.95
N GLY A 98 -11.51 -10.01 16.22
CA GLY A 98 -10.33 -9.25 16.65
C GLY A 98 -9.12 -10.18 16.88
N GLU A 99 -8.05 -9.62 17.46
CA GLU A 99 -6.79 -10.30 17.75
C GLU A 99 -6.99 -11.59 18.57
N ALA A 100 -7.80 -11.55 19.66
CA ALA A 100 -8.08 -12.72 20.48
C ALA A 100 -8.70 -13.88 19.67
N ALA A 101 -9.58 -13.57 18.71
CA ALA A 101 -10.17 -14.59 17.84
C ALA A 101 -9.12 -15.18 16.88
N ALA A 102 -8.20 -14.34 16.37
CA ALA A 102 -7.10 -14.79 15.51
C ALA A 102 -6.14 -15.71 16.28
N VAL A 103 -5.74 -15.34 17.49
CA VAL A 103 -4.88 -16.17 18.36
C VAL A 103 -5.57 -17.52 18.64
N THR A 104 -6.83 -17.52 19.06
CA THR A 104 -7.59 -18.76 19.29
C THR A 104 -7.66 -19.62 18.03
N TRP A 105 -7.83 -19.02 16.86
CA TRP A 105 -7.83 -19.74 15.59
C TRP A 105 -6.46 -20.38 15.30
N LEU A 106 -5.35 -19.66 15.53
CA LEU A 106 -4.00 -20.19 15.37
C LEU A 106 -3.73 -21.38 16.30
N GLU A 107 -4.10 -21.28 17.56
CA GLU A 107 -3.97 -22.35 18.54
C GLU A 107 -4.77 -23.60 18.16
N THR A 108 -6.03 -23.41 17.72
CA THR A 108 -6.98 -24.51 17.49
C THR A 108 -6.87 -25.12 16.09
N LYS A 109 -6.58 -24.33 15.06
CA LYS A 109 -6.57 -24.76 13.65
C LYS A 109 -5.18 -24.97 13.09
N ARG A 110 -4.16 -24.33 13.68
CA ARG A 110 -2.76 -24.46 13.27
C ARG A 110 -1.92 -25.20 14.30
N ASN A 111 -2.53 -25.66 15.40
CA ASN A 111 -1.87 -26.40 16.49
C ASN A 111 -0.67 -25.64 17.08
N LEU A 112 -0.72 -24.31 17.13
CA LEU A 112 0.28 -23.55 17.85
C LEU A 112 0.14 -23.78 19.34
N GLN A 113 1.26 -23.66 20.05
CA GLN A 113 1.27 -23.72 21.51
C GLN A 113 0.33 -22.63 22.06
N LYS A 114 -0.48 -22.97 23.07
CA LYS A 114 -1.35 -22.01 23.76
C LYS A 114 -0.52 -20.99 24.54
N ASP A 115 -1.12 -19.83 24.71
CA ASP A 115 -0.54 -18.74 25.52
C ASP A 115 0.82 -18.24 25.05
N LEU A 116 1.12 -18.36 23.74
CA LEU A 116 2.29 -17.69 23.17
C LEU A 116 2.11 -16.18 23.27
N PRO A 117 3.17 -15.45 23.70
CA PRO A 117 3.08 -14.00 23.79
C PRO A 117 2.93 -13.38 22.40
N VAL A 118 1.95 -12.48 22.25
CA VAL A 118 1.86 -11.61 21.07
C VAL A 118 2.85 -10.47 21.25
N VAL A 119 3.82 -10.38 20.36
CA VAL A 119 4.88 -9.36 20.43
C VAL A 119 4.69 -8.36 19.29
N GLU A 120 4.63 -7.10 19.62
CA GLU A 120 4.61 -6.03 18.62
C GLU A 120 5.99 -5.91 17.96
N VAL A 121 6.05 -6.10 16.64
CA VAL A 121 7.26 -5.88 15.86
C VAL A 121 7.22 -4.47 15.29
N THR A 122 7.99 -3.57 15.89
CA THR A 122 8.12 -2.21 15.36
C THR A 122 9.03 -2.22 14.13
N VAL A 123 8.44 -2.08 12.96
CA VAL A 123 9.20 -1.87 11.72
C VAL A 123 9.59 -0.40 11.65
N HIS A 124 10.88 -0.10 11.83
CA HIS A 124 11.41 1.24 11.60
C HIS A 124 11.33 1.54 10.10
N GLN A 125 10.35 2.33 9.69
CA GLN A 125 10.40 2.97 8.37
C GLN A 125 11.46 4.06 8.44
N GLU A 126 12.51 3.96 7.63
CA GLU A 126 13.40 5.08 7.39
C GLU A 126 12.57 6.19 6.71
N ASN A 127 12.18 7.18 7.49
CA ASN A 127 11.52 8.37 6.96
C ASN A 127 12.46 9.02 5.97
N GLY A 128 12.06 9.10 4.71
CA GLY A 128 12.89 9.66 3.64
C GLY A 128 13.32 11.11 3.96
N ILE A 129 14.39 11.55 3.31
CA ILE A 129 15.02 12.88 3.51
C ILE A 129 13.99 14.03 3.51
N VAL A 130 12.93 13.92 2.69
CA VAL A 130 11.84 14.89 2.60
C VAL A 130 11.06 15.02 3.92
N HIS A 131 10.86 13.92 4.65
CA HIS A 131 10.17 13.94 5.94
C HIS A 131 11.02 14.64 7.01
N LYS A 132 12.33 14.40 7.03
CA LYS A 132 13.27 15.08 7.91
C LYS A 132 13.32 16.59 7.65
N ILE A 133 13.35 17.00 6.38
CA ILE A 133 13.35 18.43 6.01
C ILE A 133 12.03 19.11 6.41
N LEU A 134 10.89 18.42 6.24
CA LEU A 134 9.59 18.94 6.69
C LEU A 134 9.48 19.03 8.22
N GLU A 135 9.99 18.05 8.94
CA GLU A 135 10.03 18.07 10.41
C GLU A 135 10.92 19.21 10.95
N ASP A 136 12.06 19.49 10.30
CA ASP A 136 12.95 20.59 10.67
C ASP A 136 12.39 21.98 10.33
N LEU A 137 11.62 22.11 9.25
CA LEU A 137 11.03 23.38 8.81
C LEU A 137 9.75 23.76 9.56
N VAL A 138 8.93 22.79 9.94
CA VAL A 138 7.59 23.01 10.49
C VAL A 138 7.58 22.84 12.02
N GLY A 139 8.71 22.43 12.60
CA GLY A 139 8.77 22.02 14.00
C GLY A 139 7.99 20.73 14.25
N LYS A 140 8.32 20.01 15.30
CA LYS A 140 7.61 18.78 15.73
C LYS A 140 6.16 19.10 16.10
N THR A 141 5.31 19.33 15.10
CA THR A 141 3.88 19.39 15.32
C THR A 141 3.35 17.97 15.41
N SER A 142 2.67 17.68 16.51
CA SER A 142 1.98 16.43 16.86
C SER A 142 0.88 16.03 15.84
N PHE A 143 1.10 16.27 14.54
CA PHE A 143 0.13 16.00 13.49
C PHE A 143 0.16 14.54 12.99
N SER A 144 1.27 13.81 13.26
CA SER A 144 1.43 12.45 12.75
C SER A 144 0.58 11.41 13.48
N GLU A 145 0.19 11.66 14.74
CA GLU A 145 -0.60 10.69 15.52
C GLU A 145 -2.10 10.76 15.27
N ARG A 146 -2.64 11.90 14.80
CA ARG A 146 -4.09 12.08 14.62
C ARG A 146 -4.64 11.67 13.25
N LEU A 147 -3.77 11.30 12.31
CA LEU A 147 -4.18 10.75 11.00
C LEU A 147 -4.05 9.23 10.90
N ARG A 148 -3.71 8.55 11.97
CA ARG A 148 -3.94 7.11 12.08
C ARG A 148 -5.44 6.92 12.24
N LEU A 149 -6.10 6.51 11.19
CA LEU A 149 -7.44 5.96 11.22
C LEU A 149 -7.40 4.64 12.01
N ASP A 150 -7.37 4.76 13.34
CA ASP A 150 -7.43 3.62 14.23
C ASP A 150 -8.70 2.82 13.93
N GLY A 151 -8.53 1.62 13.43
CA GLY A 151 -9.57 0.61 13.33
C GLY A 151 -10.26 0.44 11.98
N LEU A 152 -9.92 1.19 10.93
CA LEU A 152 -10.60 1.08 9.61
C LEU A 152 -9.71 0.62 8.45
N ILE A 153 -8.42 0.41 8.67
CA ILE A 153 -7.51 -0.09 7.64
C ILE A 153 -7.06 -1.50 8.02
N SER A 154 -7.61 -2.50 7.35
CA SER A 154 -7.06 -3.85 7.37
C SER A 154 -5.90 -3.89 6.38
N LEU A 155 -4.68 -3.67 6.86
CA LEU A 155 -3.46 -3.91 6.10
C LEU A 155 -3.10 -5.39 6.20
N TRP A 156 -3.39 -6.14 5.15
CA TRP A 156 -2.89 -7.49 5.01
C TRP A 156 -1.43 -7.43 4.54
N GLN A 157 -0.48 -7.79 5.41
CA GLN A 157 0.91 -8.04 5.04
C GLN A 157 1.15 -9.56 4.98
N PRO A 158 1.45 -10.13 3.80
CA PRO A 158 1.92 -11.51 3.74
C PRO A 158 3.32 -11.57 4.32
N ASN A 159 3.53 -12.37 5.36
CA ASN A 159 4.87 -12.80 5.74
C ASN A 159 5.42 -13.65 4.59
N ILE A 160 6.41 -13.14 3.89
CA ILE A 160 7.23 -13.89 2.94
C ILE A 160 8.32 -14.56 3.78
N ASN A 161 8.17 -15.85 4.04
CA ASN A 161 9.25 -16.75 4.33
C ASN A 161 9.64 -17.44 3.04
#